data_4a064ae052ff1abacb6f36354345e9f7
#
_entry.id   4a064ae052ff1abacb6f36354345e9f7
#
_cell.length_a   1.000
_cell.length_b   1.000
_cell.length_c   1.000
_cell.angle_alpha   90.00
_cell.angle_beta   90.00
_cell.angle_gamma   90.00
#
_symmetry.space_group_name_H-M   'P 1'
#
loop_
_entity.id
_entity.type
_entity.pdbx_description
1 polymer ?
#
loop_
_entity_poly.entity_id
_entity_poly.type
_entity_poly.pdbx_seq_one_letter_code
_entity_poly.pdbx_strand_id
1 'polypeptide(L)'
;MTIRIDVWSDVVCPWCYIGKRRLESGLERFEHKDDVSITWHSFQLDPTIPQGQREPVSEMLGKKIGAPPSQVRAMQHQVTQLAEAEGLSYDLGNATSVNTRDAHRVAHLAGQHGLGDAMHEALLKAHLSDAAVVDDPDTLVRLATEVGVPAAEATDVVNSQKYGAEVDADIRKARQLGISGVPFFVLNDRIGVSGAQSAEHFLAALRKAHAEA
;
A
#
# COMPACT_ATOMS: atom_id res chain seq x y z
N MET A 1 -18.26 -15.40 -12.72
CA MET A 1 -17.31 -16.01 -11.75
C MET A 1 -16.48 -14.89 -11.18
N THR A 2 -16.38 -14.82 -9.84
CA THR A 2 -15.65 -13.72 -9.18
C THR A 2 -14.17 -14.02 -9.16
N ILE A 3 -13.34 -13.12 -9.68
CA ILE A 3 -11.88 -13.14 -9.50
C ILE A 3 -11.55 -12.43 -8.20
N ARG A 4 -10.85 -13.11 -7.30
CA ARG A 4 -10.30 -12.48 -6.09
C ARG A 4 -8.86 -12.07 -6.31
N ILE A 5 -8.54 -10.84 -5.96
CA ILE A 5 -7.18 -10.31 -5.95
C ILE A 5 -6.81 -9.96 -4.51
N ASP A 6 -5.85 -10.67 -3.95
CA ASP A 6 -5.23 -10.37 -2.67
C ASP A 6 -3.97 -9.54 -2.93
N VAL A 7 -3.85 -8.36 -2.32
CA VAL A 7 -2.75 -7.41 -2.57
C VAL A 7 -2.00 -7.12 -1.27
N TRP A 8 -0.75 -7.56 -1.17
CA TRP A 8 0.13 -7.15 -0.08
C TRP A 8 0.80 -5.83 -0.44
N SER A 9 0.70 -4.87 0.47
CA SER A 9 1.15 -3.49 0.25
C SER A 9 1.62 -2.86 1.55
N ASP A 10 2.53 -1.88 1.44
CA ASP A 10 2.88 -0.98 2.54
C ASP A 10 2.58 0.46 2.11
N VAL A 11 1.97 1.23 3.01
CA VAL A 11 1.51 2.60 2.75
C VAL A 11 2.63 3.60 2.48
N VAL A 12 3.87 3.25 2.82
CA VAL A 12 5.07 4.06 2.55
C VAL A 12 5.81 3.63 1.28
N CYS A 13 5.32 2.61 0.58
CA CYS A 13 5.99 2.07 -0.60
C CYS A 13 5.57 2.82 -1.88
N PRO A 14 6.46 3.56 -2.55
CA PRO A 14 6.09 4.29 -3.77
C PRO A 14 5.68 3.35 -4.92
N TRP A 15 6.28 2.15 -4.97
CA TRP A 15 5.90 1.14 -5.95
C TRP A 15 4.51 0.55 -5.73
N CYS A 16 3.99 0.58 -4.49
CA CYS A 16 2.63 0.12 -4.19
C CYS A 16 1.59 1.04 -4.82
N TYR A 17 1.81 2.34 -4.82
CA TYR A 17 0.88 3.28 -5.44
C TYR A 17 0.93 3.23 -6.97
N ILE A 18 2.13 3.14 -7.55
CA ILE A 18 2.31 2.89 -9.00
C ILE A 18 1.63 1.57 -9.40
N GLY A 19 1.84 0.50 -8.62
CA GLY A 19 1.24 -0.80 -8.87
C GLY A 19 -0.28 -0.78 -8.81
N LYS A 20 -0.86 -0.02 -7.87
CA LYS A 20 -2.30 0.21 -7.77
C LYS A 20 -2.84 0.85 -9.06
N ARG A 21 -2.24 1.96 -9.53
CA ARG A 21 -2.66 2.62 -10.79
C ARG A 21 -2.59 1.70 -12.00
N ARG A 22 -1.53 0.90 -12.10
CA ARG A 22 -1.35 -0.04 -13.22
C ARG A 22 -2.35 -1.19 -13.17
N LEU A 23 -2.67 -1.70 -11.98
CA LEU A 23 -3.75 -2.68 -11.81
C LEU A 23 -5.09 -2.07 -12.23
N GLU A 24 -5.43 -0.86 -11.77
CA GLU A 24 -6.66 -0.14 -12.14
C GLU A 24 -6.76 0.04 -13.65
N SER A 25 -5.69 0.50 -14.31
CA SER A 25 -5.64 0.62 -15.77
C SER A 25 -5.81 -0.73 -16.50
N GLY A 26 -5.30 -1.81 -15.94
CA GLY A 26 -5.53 -3.17 -16.45
C GLY A 26 -6.99 -3.60 -16.28
N LEU A 27 -7.60 -3.29 -15.13
CA LEU A 27 -9.01 -3.58 -14.82
C LEU A 27 -9.97 -2.81 -15.71
N GLU A 28 -9.72 -1.54 -16.00
CA GLU A 28 -10.57 -0.74 -16.89
C GLU A 28 -10.70 -1.37 -18.30
N ARG A 29 -9.69 -2.10 -18.73
CA ARG A 29 -9.62 -2.79 -20.03
C ARG A 29 -10.05 -4.26 -19.97
N PHE A 30 -10.41 -4.74 -18.77
CA PHE A 30 -10.82 -6.12 -18.57
C PHE A 30 -12.32 -6.29 -18.75
N GLU A 31 -12.72 -7.25 -19.58
CA GLU A 31 -14.10 -7.46 -20.02
C GLU A 31 -15.06 -7.85 -18.87
N HIS A 32 -14.51 -8.41 -17.78
CA HIS A 32 -15.26 -8.89 -16.61
C HIS A 32 -14.88 -8.15 -15.32
N LYS A 33 -14.58 -6.86 -15.42
CA LYS A 33 -14.10 -6.04 -14.29
C LYS A 33 -15.06 -6.01 -13.10
N ASP A 34 -16.37 -6.08 -13.36
CA ASP A 34 -17.41 -6.06 -12.32
C ASP A 34 -17.46 -7.37 -11.51
N ASP A 35 -16.80 -8.42 -12.00
CA ASP A 35 -16.63 -9.71 -11.32
C ASP A 35 -15.33 -9.78 -10.49
N VAL A 36 -14.60 -8.67 -10.33
CA VAL A 36 -13.34 -8.65 -9.58
C VAL A 36 -13.55 -8.10 -8.18
N SER A 37 -13.00 -8.78 -7.19
CA SER A 37 -12.91 -8.31 -5.81
C SER A 37 -11.44 -8.12 -5.41
N ILE A 38 -11.12 -6.99 -4.77
CA ILE A 38 -9.76 -6.68 -4.28
C ILE A 38 -9.77 -6.65 -2.77
N THR A 39 -8.81 -7.35 -2.16
CA THR A 39 -8.54 -7.31 -0.73
C THR A 39 -7.12 -6.83 -0.49
N TRP A 40 -6.97 -5.76 0.30
CA TRP A 40 -5.67 -5.23 0.70
C TRP A 40 -5.19 -5.90 1.98
N HIS A 41 -3.95 -6.34 1.97
CA HIS A 41 -3.26 -6.99 3.09
C HIS A 41 -2.07 -6.17 3.55
N SER A 42 -1.85 -6.19 4.84
CA SER A 42 -0.76 -5.47 5.47
C SER A 42 0.60 -6.12 5.17
N PHE A 43 1.57 -5.27 4.84
CA PHE A 43 2.98 -5.62 4.80
C PHE A 43 3.79 -4.45 5.39
N GLN A 44 4.81 -4.73 6.19
CA GLN A 44 5.72 -3.71 6.69
C GLN A 44 7.10 -3.90 6.07
N LEU A 45 7.56 -2.94 5.26
CA LEU A 45 8.90 -2.93 4.66
C LEU A 45 10.00 -2.81 5.73
N ASP A 46 9.69 -2.15 6.83
CA ASP A 46 10.57 -2.05 7.98
C ASP A 46 9.79 -2.04 9.30
N PRO A 47 9.49 -3.23 9.87
CA PRO A 47 8.81 -3.33 11.15
C PRO A 47 9.70 -2.94 12.35
N THR A 48 10.98 -2.65 12.13
CA THR A 48 11.94 -2.32 13.20
C THR A 48 11.93 -0.84 13.57
N ILE A 49 11.31 0.02 12.76
CA ILE A 49 11.16 1.45 13.07
C ILE A 49 10.29 1.57 14.32
N PRO A 50 10.80 2.14 15.43
CA PRO A 50 9.98 2.37 16.62
C PRO A 50 8.83 3.34 16.32
N GLN A 51 7.67 3.11 16.94
CA GLN A 51 6.52 4.01 16.80
C GLN A 51 6.88 5.43 17.29
N GLY A 52 6.50 6.44 16.51
CA GLY A 52 6.84 7.84 16.80
C GLY A 52 8.29 8.25 16.48
N GLN A 53 9.16 7.31 16.09
CA GLN A 53 10.47 7.68 15.55
C GLN A 53 10.32 8.19 14.12
N ARG A 54 10.89 9.36 13.85
CA ARG A 54 10.77 10.06 12.58
C ARG A 54 12.11 10.56 12.11
N GLU A 55 12.45 10.24 10.86
CA GLU A 55 13.61 10.82 10.17
C GLU A 55 13.27 11.01 8.68
N PRO A 56 13.95 11.92 7.95
CA PRO A 56 13.75 12.05 6.51
C PRO A 56 13.96 10.71 5.79
N VAL A 57 13.05 10.34 4.89
CA VAL A 57 13.15 9.09 4.10
C VAL A 57 14.48 9.02 3.37
N SER A 58 14.98 10.15 2.86
CA SER A 58 16.27 10.22 2.17
C SER A 58 17.46 9.80 3.05
N GLU A 59 17.44 10.17 4.34
CA GLU A 59 18.49 9.81 5.30
C GLU A 59 18.38 8.33 5.67
N MET A 60 17.16 7.86 5.98
CA MET A 60 16.89 6.45 6.29
C MET A 60 17.35 5.54 5.15
N LEU A 61 16.96 5.86 3.90
CA LEU A 61 17.38 5.10 2.73
C LEU A 61 18.91 5.12 2.54
N GLY A 62 19.55 6.28 2.68
CA GLY A 62 21.00 6.41 2.59
C GLY A 62 21.73 5.49 3.56
N LYS A 63 21.27 5.44 4.82
CA LYS A 63 21.80 4.54 5.86
C LYS A 63 21.56 3.07 5.50
N LYS A 64 20.34 2.73 5.09
CA LYS A 64 19.90 1.35 4.81
C LYS A 64 20.65 0.70 3.64
N ILE A 65 20.91 1.45 2.58
CA ILE A 65 21.54 0.92 1.36
C ILE A 65 23.04 1.32 1.22
N GLY A 66 23.58 2.08 2.18
CA GLY A 66 24.96 2.55 2.13
C GLY A 66 25.23 3.53 0.99
N ALA A 67 24.23 4.32 0.57
CA ALA A 67 24.32 5.21 -0.57
C ALA A 67 24.50 6.69 -0.15
N PRO A 68 25.30 7.47 -0.91
CA PRO A 68 25.42 8.90 -0.68
C PRO A 68 24.10 9.64 -1.00
N PRO A 69 23.86 10.83 -0.40
CA PRO A 69 22.61 11.59 -0.60
C PRO A 69 22.29 11.89 -2.08
N SER A 70 23.30 12.08 -2.92
CA SER A 70 23.10 12.32 -4.35
C SER A 70 22.48 11.11 -5.07
N GLN A 71 22.89 9.90 -4.72
CA GLN A 71 22.35 8.67 -5.27
C GLN A 71 20.91 8.45 -4.80
N VAL A 72 20.63 8.68 -3.52
CA VAL A 72 19.26 8.57 -2.99
C VAL A 72 18.31 9.55 -3.71
N ARG A 73 18.73 10.82 -3.89
CA ARG A 73 17.94 11.81 -4.66
C ARG A 73 17.71 11.37 -6.10
N ALA A 74 18.71 10.80 -6.76
CA ALA A 74 18.56 10.29 -8.12
C ALA A 74 17.52 9.14 -8.18
N MET A 75 17.55 8.23 -7.22
CA MET A 75 16.56 7.14 -7.11
C MET A 75 15.14 7.68 -6.84
N GLN A 76 15.01 8.65 -5.92
CA GLN A 76 13.73 9.29 -5.65
C GLN A 76 13.18 10.00 -6.89
N HIS A 77 14.03 10.76 -7.60
CA HIS A 77 13.63 11.43 -8.84
C HIS A 77 13.17 10.44 -9.92
N GLN A 78 13.88 9.33 -10.10
CA GLN A 78 13.49 8.29 -11.07
C GLN A 78 12.12 7.69 -10.74
N VAL A 79 11.85 7.35 -9.48
CA VAL A 79 10.56 6.78 -9.09
C VAL A 79 9.44 7.82 -9.17
N THR A 80 9.72 9.10 -8.89
CA THR A 80 8.77 10.21 -9.08
C THR A 80 8.36 10.35 -10.56
N GLN A 81 9.32 10.29 -11.50
CA GLN A 81 9.00 10.33 -12.93
C GLN A 81 8.11 9.15 -13.38
N LEU A 82 8.35 7.95 -12.82
CA LEU A 82 7.48 6.80 -13.08
C LEU A 82 6.08 6.98 -12.50
N ALA A 83 5.97 7.60 -11.33
CA ALA A 83 4.68 7.94 -10.71
C ALA A 83 3.90 9.00 -11.53
N GLU A 84 4.59 10.03 -12.03
CA GLU A 84 4.02 11.06 -12.91
C GLU A 84 3.42 10.45 -14.18
N ALA A 85 4.07 9.45 -14.76
CA ALA A 85 3.55 8.73 -15.92
C ALA A 85 2.22 7.97 -15.63
N GLU A 86 1.96 7.67 -14.36
CA GLU A 86 0.71 7.06 -13.88
C GLU A 86 -0.26 8.10 -13.28
N GLY A 87 -0.02 9.40 -13.47
CA GLY A 87 -0.86 10.48 -12.96
C GLY A 87 -0.72 10.77 -11.46
N LEU A 88 0.36 10.30 -10.83
CA LEU A 88 0.64 10.52 -9.41
C LEU A 88 1.66 11.64 -9.22
N SER A 89 1.46 12.48 -8.21
CA SER A 89 2.39 13.56 -7.85
C SER A 89 3.05 13.24 -6.51
N TYR A 90 4.31 12.77 -6.52
CA TYR A 90 5.04 12.41 -5.31
C TYR A 90 5.84 13.59 -4.74
N ASP A 91 5.84 13.69 -3.41
CA ASP A 91 6.73 14.57 -2.64
C ASP A 91 7.67 13.75 -1.73
N LEU A 92 8.48 12.88 -2.34
CA LEU A 92 9.41 12.01 -1.62
C LEU A 92 10.55 12.78 -0.93
N GLY A 93 10.81 14.01 -1.36
CA GLY A 93 11.83 14.87 -0.76
C GLY A 93 11.49 15.31 0.67
N ASN A 94 10.20 15.48 0.94
CA ASN A 94 9.67 15.88 2.26
C ASN A 94 9.09 14.71 3.06
N ALA A 95 9.05 13.51 2.48
CA ALA A 95 8.51 12.34 3.15
C ALA A 95 9.33 11.94 4.39
N THR A 96 8.63 11.55 5.45
CA THR A 96 9.20 11.14 6.73
C THR A 96 9.05 9.63 6.91
N SER A 97 10.14 8.95 7.26
CA SER A 97 10.13 7.53 7.61
C SER A 97 9.36 7.32 8.91
N VAL A 98 8.42 6.37 8.91
CA VAL A 98 7.49 6.12 10.00
C VAL A 98 7.23 4.62 10.18
N ASN A 99 6.73 4.23 11.35
CA ASN A 99 6.19 2.89 11.55
C ASN A 99 4.77 2.81 10.96
N THR A 100 4.52 1.87 10.07
CA THR A 100 3.24 1.77 9.33
C THR A 100 2.18 0.91 10.03
N ARG A 101 2.48 0.33 11.20
CA ARG A 101 1.58 -0.61 11.87
C ARG A 101 0.19 -0.03 12.14
N ASP A 102 0.11 1.19 12.66
CA ASP A 102 -1.17 1.80 13.01
C ASP A 102 -1.96 2.24 11.78
N ALA A 103 -1.29 2.67 10.72
CA ALA A 103 -1.93 2.90 9.42
C ALA A 103 -2.60 1.61 8.89
N HIS A 104 -1.92 0.48 8.98
CA HIS A 104 -2.48 -0.82 8.60
C HIS A 104 -3.67 -1.23 9.48
N ARG A 105 -3.62 -0.97 10.80
CA ARG A 105 -4.74 -1.26 11.71
C ARG A 105 -5.99 -0.44 11.34
N VAL A 106 -5.80 0.83 11.01
CA VAL A 106 -6.90 1.70 10.53
C VAL A 106 -7.41 1.27 9.15
N ALA A 107 -6.53 0.77 8.27
CA ALA A 107 -6.95 0.19 7.00
C ALA A 107 -7.82 -1.08 7.19
N HIS A 108 -7.51 -1.93 8.16
CA HIS A 108 -8.36 -3.07 8.52
C HIS A 108 -9.74 -2.63 9.03
N LEU A 109 -9.81 -1.59 9.89
CA LEU A 109 -11.08 -1.01 10.31
C LEU A 109 -11.89 -0.55 9.09
N ALA A 110 -11.29 0.21 8.19
CA ALA A 110 -11.96 0.67 6.97
C ALA A 110 -12.46 -0.50 6.10
N GLY A 111 -11.71 -1.59 6.05
CA GLY A 111 -12.11 -2.83 5.38
C GLY A 111 -13.41 -3.42 5.94
N GLN A 112 -13.65 -3.34 7.27
CA GLN A 112 -14.91 -3.78 7.88
C GLN A 112 -16.12 -2.95 7.44
N HIS A 113 -15.89 -1.71 7.03
CA HIS A 113 -16.90 -0.81 6.48
C HIS A 113 -17.01 -0.88 4.94
N GLY A 114 -16.30 -1.79 4.26
CA GLY A 114 -16.25 -1.85 2.80
C GLY A 114 -15.44 -0.70 2.16
N LEU A 115 -14.65 0.02 2.97
CA LEU A 115 -13.89 1.21 2.57
C LEU A 115 -12.37 0.92 2.44
N GLY A 116 -11.99 -0.34 2.37
CA GLY A 116 -10.57 -0.75 2.38
C GLY A 116 -9.76 -0.15 1.23
N ASP A 117 -10.30 -0.14 0.00
CA ASP A 117 -9.62 0.44 -1.16
C ASP A 117 -9.48 1.97 -1.02
N ALA A 118 -10.55 2.66 -0.61
CA ALA A 118 -10.55 4.10 -0.39
C ALA A 118 -9.55 4.51 0.71
N MET A 119 -9.47 3.73 1.79
CA MET A 119 -8.51 3.99 2.87
C MET A 119 -7.07 3.75 2.42
N HIS A 120 -6.84 2.69 1.65
CA HIS A 120 -5.52 2.40 1.10
C HIS A 120 -5.04 3.51 0.16
N GLU A 121 -5.94 4.00 -0.70
CA GLU A 121 -5.71 5.18 -1.56
C GLU A 121 -5.36 6.42 -0.74
N ALA A 122 -6.14 6.71 0.30
CA ALA A 122 -5.94 7.88 1.15
C ALA A 122 -4.58 7.84 1.88
N LEU A 123 -4.19 6.67 2.40
CA LEU A 123 -2.92 6.49 3.10
C LEU A 123 -1.72 6.64 2.17
N LEU A 124 -1.75 6.00 0.99
CA LEU A 124 -0.69 6.11 -0.01
C LEU A 124 -0.52 7.57 -0.47
N LYS A 125 -1.65 8.24 -0.80
CA LYS A 125 -1.64 9.65 -1.19
C LYS A 125 -1.09 10.54 -0.08
N ALA A 126 -1.58 10.38 1.13
CA ALA A 126 -1.16 11.20 2.27
C ALA A 126 0.35 11.12 2.50
N HIS A 127 0.92 9.91 2.46
CA HIS A 127 2.36 9.74 2.69
C HIS A 127 3.22 10.14 1.50
N LEU A 128 2.87 9.69 0.29
CA LEU A 128 3.73 9.80 -0.87
C LEU A 128 3.58 11.12 -1.62
N SER A 129 2.38 11.72 -1.60
CA SER A 129 2.08 12.96 -2.32
C SER A 129 2.00 14.18 -1.42
N ASP A 130 1.39 14.02 -0.24
CA ASP A 130 1.14 15.13 0.69
C ASP A 130 2.20 15.20 1.80
N ALA A 131 3.20 14.30 1.80
CA ALA A 131 4.26 14.14 2.80
C ALA A 131 3.72 14.08 4.26
N ALA A 132 2.48 13.58 4.42
CA ALA A 132 1.84 13.46 5.71
C ALA A 132 2.47 12.33 6.54
N VAL A 133 2.43 12.52 7.85
CA VAL A 133 2.99 11.58 8.83
C VAL A 133 1.91 10.53 9.18
N VAL A 134 1.97 9.36 8.55
CA VAL A 134 0.94 8.31 8.66
C VAL A 134 1.12 7.37 9.86
N ASP A 135 1.93 7.73 10.85
CA ASP A 135 1.95 7.15 12.20
C ASP A 135 1.45 8.13 13.27
N ASP A 136 0.98 9.32 12.86
CA ASP A 136 0.38 10.29 13.73
C ASP A 136 -1.12 9.98 13.94
N PRO A 137 -1.57 9.78 15.21
CA PRO A 137 -2.95 9.40 15.49
C PRO A 137 -4.00 10.35 14.91
N ASP A 138 -3.79 11.65 15.01
CA ASP A 138 -4.75 12.65 14.50
C ASP A 138 -4.84 12.61 12.97
N THR A 139 -3.71 12.40 12.28
CA THR A 139 -3.65 12.20 10.85
C THR A 139 -4.43 10.95 10.43
N LEU A 140 -4.25 9.84 11.13
CA LEU A 140 -4.95 8.58 10.83
C LEU A 140 -6.46 8.69 11.05
N VAL A 141 -6.90 9.32 12.15
CA VAL A 141 -8.32 9.55 12.45
C VAL A 141 -8.94 10.47 11.39
N ARG A 142 -8.26 11.53 11.00
CA ARG A 142 -8.73 12.44 9.94
C ARG A 142 -8.89 11.71 8.61
N LEU A 143 -7.88 10.98 8.14
CA LEU A 143 -7.93 10.23 6.89
C LEU A 143 -9.06 9.18 6.90
N ALA A 144 -9.21 8.43 7.99
CA ALA A 144 -10.29 7.46 8.14
C ALA A 144 -11.67 8.14 8.06
N THR A 145 -11.83 9.30 8.70
CA THR A 145 -13.09 10.07 8.68
C THR A 145 -13.39 10.62 7.30
N GLU A 146 -12.38 11.11 6.59
CA GLU A 146 -12.52 11.62 5.21
C GLU A 146 -13.00 10.53 4.23
N VAL A 147 -12.62 9.27 4.43
CA VAL A 147 -13.10 8.15 3.60
C VAL A 147 -14.45 7.59 4.07
N GLY A 148 -14.99 8.06 5.20
CA GLY A 148 -16.33 7.68 5.68
C GLY A 148 -16.35 6.73 6.88
N VAL A 149 -15.21 6.41 7.49
CA VAL A 149 -15.15 5.64 8.74
C VAL A 149 -15.58 6.53 9.91
N PRO A 150 -16.43 6.07 10.85
CA PRO A 150 -16.79 6.85 12.02
C PRO A 150 -15.57 7.27 12.85
N ALA A 151 -15.44 8.58 13.13
CA ALA A 151 -14.29 9.13 13.84
C ALA A 151 -14.05 8.47 15.21
N ALA A 152 -15.12 8.11 15.93
CA ALA A 152 -15.02 7.44 17.22
C ALA A 152 -14.37 6.05 17.11
N GLU A 153 -14.68 5.29 16.05
CA GLU A 153 -14.09 3.98 15.81
C GLU A 153 -12.61 4.10 15.42
N ALA A 154 -12.27 5.05 14.55
CA ALA A 154 -10.88 5.33 14.19
C ALA A 154 -10.06 5.76 15.42
N THR A 155 -10.63 6.64 16.27
CA THR A 155 -10.01 7.06 17.53
C THR A 155 -9.78 5.88 18.48
N ASP A 156 -10.74 4.96 18.57
CA ASP A 156 -10.61 3.77 19.39
C ASP A 156 -9.50 2.82 18.87
N VAL A 157 -9.38 2.67 17.55
CA VAL A 157 -8.30 1.85 16.96
C VAL A 157 -6.93 2.45 17.26
N VAL A 158 -6.71 3.75 17.03
CA VAL A 158 -5.38 4.35 17.28
C VAL A 158 -4.99 4.33 18.75
N ASN A 159 -5.96 4.41 19.68
CA ASN A 159 -5.74 4.38 21.12
C ASN A 159 -5.76 2.99 21.77
N SER A 160 -5.90 1.93 20.98
CA SER A 160 -5.97 0.54 21.47
C SER A 160 -4.98 -0.36 20.72
N GLN A 161 -5.19 -1.68 20.80
CA GLN A 161 -4.47 -2.68 20.00
C GLN A 161 -5.39 -3.39 18.98
N LYS A 162 -6.58 -2.86 18.74
CA LYS A 162 -7.52 -3.42 17.78
C LYS A 162 -6.87 -3.56 16.40
N TYR A 163 -7.20 -4.65 15.70
CA TYR A 163 -6.67 -5.03 14.40
C TYR A 163 -5.15 -5.33 14.35
N GLY A 164 -4.47 -5.36 15.51
CA GLY A 164 -3.06 -5.75 15.54
C GLY A 164 -2.85 -7.21 15.16
N ALA A 165 -3.76 -8.10 15.57
CA ALA A 165 -3.69 -9.54 15.24
C ALA A 165 -3.92 -9.78 13.74
N GLU A 166 -4.77 -9.00 13.08
CA GLU A 166 -5.07 -9.03 11.65
C GLU A 166 -3.84 -8.61 10.85
N VAL A 167 -3.19 -7.50 11.22
CA VAL A 167 -1.91 -7.06 10.63
C VAL A 167 -0.85 -8.16 10.73
N ASP A 168 -0.71 -8.78 11.92
CA ASP A 168 0.24 -9.86 12.11
C ASP A 168 -0.12 -11.11 11.30
N ALA A 169 -1.41 -11.39 11.10
CA ALA A 169 -1.88 -12.50 10.27
C ALA A 169 -1.51 -12.27 8.79
N ASP A 170 -1.73 -11.08 8.25
CA ASP A 170 -1.35 -10.72 6.89
C ASP A 170 0.15 -10.86 6.65
N ILE A 171 0.98 -10.34 7.57
CA ILE A 171 2.43 -10.44 7.49
C ILE A 171 2.90 -11.90 7.57
N ARG A 172 2.27 -12.72 8.43
CA ARG A 172 2.56 -14.17 8.47
C ARG A 172 2.17 -14.85 7.16
N LYS A 173 1.01 -14.52 6.60
CA LYS A 173 0.54 -15.07 5.31
C LYS A 173 1.52 -14.70 4.19
N ALA A 174 1.98 -13.45 4.12
CA ALA A 174 2.99 -13.02 3.17
C ALA A 174 4.25 -13.90 3.24
N ARG A 175 4.77 -14.13 4.45
CA ARG A 175 5.95 -14.98 4.66
C ARG A 175 5.73 -16.42 4.22
N GLN A 176 4.56 -16.99 4.50
CA GLN A 176 4.19 -18.35 4.08
C GLN A 176 4.12 -18.50 2.56
N LEU A 177 3.71 -17.44 1.86
CA LEU A 177 3.68 -17.37 0.40
C LEU A 177 5.04 -17.01 -0.23
N GLY A 178 6.08 -16.77 0.58
CA GLY A 178 7.40 -16.36 0.10
C GLY A 178 7.47 -14.92 -0.39
N ILE A 179 6.51 -14.08 -0.02
CA ILE A 179 6.48 -12.66 -0.38
C ILE A 179 7.53 -11.93 0.47
N SER A 180 8.56 -11.41 -0.20
CA SER A 180 9.69 -10.70 0.43
C SER A 180 9.73 -9.22 0.09
N GLY A 181 8.78 -8.72 -0.72
CA GLY A 181 8.67 -7.33 -1.12
C GLY A 181 7.30 -7.01 -1.70
N VAL A 182 6.97 -5.73 -1.73
CA VAL A 182 5.66 -5.23 -2.16
C VAL A 182 5.80 -4.13 -3.23
N PRO A 183 4.76 -3.92 -4.07
CA PRO A 183 3.47 -4.62 -4.04
C PRO A 183 3.59 -6.07 -4.52
N PHE A 184 2.72 -6.92 -4.00
CA PHE A 184 2.58 -8.29 -4.49
C PHE A 184 1.09 -8.63 -4.60
N PHE A 185 0.70 -9.18 -5.74
CA PHE A 185 -0.70 -9.49 -6.07
C PHE A 185 -0.86 -10.99 -6.25
N VAL A 186 -1.92 -11.55 -5.69
CA VAL A 186 -2.27 -12.97 -5.87
C VAL A 186 -3.70 -13.05 -6.39
N LEU A 187 -3.88 -13.61 -7.59
CA LEU A 187 -5.19 -13.79 -8.21
C LEU A 187 -5.64 -15.23 -7.97
N ASN A 188 -6.84 -15.41 -7.43
CA ASN A 188 -7.49 -16.70 -7.16
C ASN A 188 -6.59 -17.71 -6.39
N ASP A 189 -5.73 -17.25 -5.48
CA ASP A 189 -4.73 -18.07 -4.76
C ASP A 189 -3.74 -18.84 -5.67
N ARG A 190 -3.62 -18.50 -6.95
CA ARG A 190 -2.86 -19.29 -7.95
C ARG A 190 -1.84 -18.47 -8.71
N ILE A 191 -2.19 -17.27 -9.15
CA ILE A 191 -1.34 -16.47 -10.04
C ILE A 191 -0.74 -15.33 -9.21
N GLY A 192 0.58 -15.39 -8.99
CA GLY A 192 1.34 -14.33 -8.33
C GLY A 192 1.88 -13.32 -9.33
N VAL A 193 1.71 -12.03 -9.05
CA VAL A 193 2.33 -10.92 -9.79
C VAL A 193 3.17 -10.11 -8.80
N SER A 194 4.47 -10.10 -9.00
CA SER A 194 5.42 -9.38 -8.14
C SER A 194 5.77 -8.02 -8.70
N GLY A 195 5.68 -6.99 -7.86
CA GLY A 195 6.03 -5.61 -8.20
C GLY A 195 4.98 -4.89 -9.02
N ALA A 196 5.26 -3.63 -9.33
CA ALA A 196 4.41 -2.75 -10.12
C ALA A 196 4.58 -3.06 -11.62
N GLN A 197 4.06 -4.21 -12.07
CA GLN A 197 4.08 -4.61 -13.49
C GLN A 197 3.23 -3.66 -14.34
N SER A 198 3.36 -3.74 -15.68
CA SER A 198 2.57 -2.89 -16.59
C SER A 198 1.08 -3.24 -16.58
N ALA A 199 0.23 -2.30 -17.01
CA ALA A 199 -1.21 -2.53 -17.16
C ALA A 199 -1.52 -3.72 -18.09
N GLU A 200 -0.72 -3.91 -19.14
CA GLU A 200 -0.81 -5.05 -20.06
C GLU A 200 -0.57 -6.38 -19.33
N HIS A 201 0.42 -6.40 -18.43
CA HIS A 201 0.73 -7.59 -17.65
C HIS A 201 -0.43 -7.93 -16.69
N PHE A 202 -0.98 -6.92 -16.00
CA PHE A 202 -2.16 -7.11 -15.15
C PHE A 202 -3.37 -7.59 -15.95
N LEU A 203 -3.64 -7.01 -17.12
CA LEU A 203 -4.72 -7.46 -18.01
C LEU A 203 -4.54 -8.92 -18.43
N ALA A 204 -3.32 -9.33 -18.79
CA ALA A 204 -3.02 -10.72 -19.14
C ALA A 204 -3.23 -11.67 -17.95
N ALA A 205 -2.82 -11.27 -16.74
CA ALA A 205 -3.02 -12.03 -15.51
C ALA A 205 -4.52 -12.18 -15.17
N LEU A 206 -5.32 -11.11 -15.32
CA LEU A 206 -6.77 -11.12 -15.13
C LEU A 206 -7.46 -12.08 -16.09
N ARG A 207 -7.15 -12.01 -17.38
CA ARG A 207 -7.70 -12.92 -18.39
C ARG A 207 -7.35 -14.37 -18.14
N LYS A 208 -6.09 -14.62 -17.70
CA LYS A 208 -5.67 -15.96 -17.30
C LYS A 208 -6.44 -16.45 -16.08
N ALA A 209 -6.55 -15.62 -15.02
CA ALA A 209 -7.29 -15.96 -13.80
C ALA A 209 -8.78 -16.26 -14.10
N HIS A 210 -9.37 -15.53 -15.05
CA HIS A 210 -10.75 -15.76 -15.49
C HIS A 210 -10.92 -17.08 -16.25
N ALA A 211 -9.98 -17.41 -17.11
CA ALA A 211 -10.02 -18.65 -17.90
C ALA A 211 -9.79 -19.93 -17.08
N GLU A 212 -9.13 -19.79 -15.90
CA GLU A 212 -8.80 -20.89 -14.98
C GLU A 212 -9.76 -20.98 -13.77
N ALA A 213 -10.82 -20.14 -13.72
CA ALA A 213 -11.76 -20.02 -12.60
C ALA A 213 -12.89 -21.08 -12.60
#